data_b88b0ac0a387ac3829db1841a3da13dc
#
_entry.id   b88b0ac0a387ac3829db1841a3da13dc
#
_cell.length_a   1.000
_cell.length_b   1.000
_cell.length_c   1.000
_cell.angle_alpha   90.00
_cell.angle_beta   90.00
_cell.angle_gamma   90.00
#
_symmetry.space_group_name_H-M   'P 1'
#
loop_
_entity.id
_entity.type
_entity.pdbx_description
1 polymer ?
#
loop_
_entity_poly.entity_id
_entity_poly.type
_entity_poly.pdbx_seq_one_letter_code
_entity_poly.pdbx_strand_id
1 'polypeptide(L)'
;MSFFRQIVALSSCLTISLAGTAPVFANSQKATIQEILDGDELFIDGQKAKVEEKAQSPEVISTGLSRGQIAFSGGAVGRINRQSLLKLGSSCFLLNRGQILISGRQDGCTASSRLSVRGTNYVLKVSDDGSTDLAVLEGSVEVSDNSGEQEAVTVEAGQRLRLSPAGVVIGLLQLATGDYQRILDGPLFIGYTAPLPGLADLRRYLNLNVPGLRIPSLPGRQIRITPNLPSVPSPVRFF
;
A
#
# COMPACT_ATOMS: atom_id res chain seq x y z
N MET A 1 10.34 57.08 -71.32
CA MET A 1 9.21 56.46 -70.56
C MET A 1 9.79 55.38 -69.68
N SER A 2 9.99 55.73 -68.39
CA SER A 2 10.73 54.88 -67.43
C SER A 2 9.75 54.28 -66.43
N PHE A 3 9.67 52.97 -66.37
CA PHE A 3 8.84 52.25 -65.37
C PHE A 3 9.72 51.85 -64.21
N PHE A 4 9.56 52.52 -63.08
CA PHE A 4 10.11 52.08 -61.78
C PHE A 4 9.27 50.96 -61.21
N ARG A 5 9.85 49.76 -61.00
CA ARG A 5 9.28 48.67 -60.23
C ARG A 5 9.78 48.78 -58.81
N GLN A 6 8.88 49.10 -57.88
CA GLN A 6 9.12 48.99 -56.44
C GLN A 6 9.01 47.54 -56.04
N ILE A 7 10.05 46.99 -55.41
CA ILE A 7 10.09 45.71 -54.75
C ILE A 7 9.77 45.95 -53.29
N VAL A 8 8.58 45.46 -52.83
CA VAL A 8 8.21 45.46 -51.43
C VAL A 8 8.74 44.15 -50.82
N ALA A 9 9.75 44.26 -49.94
CA ALA A 9 10.27 43.15 -49.15
C ALA A 9 9.36 42.93 -47.93
N LEU A 10 8.59 41.81 -47.90
CA LEU A 10 7.90 41.35 -46.71
C LEU A 10 8.90 40.62 -45.80
N SER A 11 9.26 41.29 -44.72
CA SER A 11 10.05 40.69 -43.62
C SER A 11 9.11 39.90 -42.73
N SER A 12 9.11 38.56 -42.88
CA SER A 12 8.33 37.65 -42.03
C SER A 12 9.12 37.35 -40.74
N CYS A 13 8.72 37.97 -39.64
CA CYS A 13 9.29 37.74 -38.31
C CYS A 13 8.75 36.42 -37.77
N LEU A 14 9.56 35.35 -37.85
CA LEU A 14 9.27 34.05 -37.29
C LEU A 14 9.54 34.06 -35.78
N THR A 15 8.50 34.24 -34.96
CA THR A 15 8.59 34.12 -33.49
C THR A 15 8.62 32.65 -33.09
N ILE A 16 9.78 32.14 -32.73
CA ILE A 16 9.96 30.80 -32.15
C ILE A 16 9.54 30.86 -30.67
N SER A 17 8.33 30.40 -30.37
CA SER A 17 7.88 30.17 -28.99
C SER A 17 8.59 28.94 -28.41
N LEU A 18 9.60 29.15 -27.54
CA LEU A 18 10.13 28.07 -26.68
C LEU A 18 9.06 27.72 -25.64
N ALA A 19 8.30 26.69 -25.91
CA ALA A 19 7.48 26.03 -24.87
C ALA A 19 8.44 25.35 -23.88
N GLY A 20 8.69 26.00 -22.76
CA GLY A 20 9.42 25.40 -21.65
C GLY A 20 8.63 24.21 -21.08
N THR A 21 9.10 22.99 -21.31
CA THR A 21 8.59 21.82 -20.61
C THR A 21 9.02 21.91 -19.16
N ALA A 22 8.09 22.26 -18.26
CA ALA A 22 8.32 22.16 -16.82
C ALA A 22 8.65 20.69 -16.49
N PRO A 23 9.69 20.40 -15.68
CA PRO A 23 9.99 19.04 -15.28
C PRO A 23 8.80 18.53 -14.44
N VAL A 24 8.15 17.47 -14.91
CA VAL A 24 7.19 16.71 -14.11
C VAL A 24 8.01 15.98 -13.06
N PHE A 25 8.05 16.52 -11.84
CA PHE A 25 8.60 15.80 -10.70
C PHE A 25 7.71 14.58 -10.45
N ALA A 26 8.14 13.41 -10.91
CA ALA A 26 7.53 12.15 -10.51
C ALA A 26 7.61 12.06 -8.98
N ASN A 27 6.44 11.96 -8.34
CA ASN A 27 6.36 11.89 -6.88
C ASN A 27 6.91 10.52 -6.43
N SER A 28 8.23 10.46 -6.20
CA SER A 28 8.91 9.23 -5.83
C SER A 28 8.40 8.71 -4.49
N GLN A 29 8.11 7.42 -4.40
CA GLN A 29 7.64 6.82 -3.15
C GLN A 29 8.70 6.91 -2.07
N LYS A 30 8.25 7.19 -0.85
CA LYS A 30 9.06 7.20 0.37
C LYS A 30 8.37 6.34 1.41
N ALA A 31 9.18 5.65 2.23
CA ALA A 31 8.71 4.88 3.36
C ALA A 31 9.59 5.17 4.58
N THR A 32 8.98 5.19 5.77
CA THR A 32 9.68 5.32 7.06
C THR A 32 9.51 4.03 7.83
N ILE A 33 10.58 3.46 8.37
CA ILE A 33 10.55 2.27 9.23
C ILE A 33 9.89 2.67 10.55
N GLN A 34 8.76 2.06 10.89
CA GLN A 34 8.03 2.35 12.13
C GLN A 34 8.32 1.33 13.23
N GLU A 35 8.54 0.08 12.86
CA GLU A 35 8.75 -1.01 13.82
C GLU A 35 9.55 -2.14 13.19
N ILE A 36 10.44 -2.76 13.98
CA ILE A 36 11.20 -3.96 13.60
C ILE A 36 10.95 -5.01 14.68
N LEU A 37 10.55 -6.22 14.29
CA LEU A 37 10.19 -7.32 15.17
C LEU A 37 11.05 -8.54 14.92
N ASP A 38 11.20 -9.37 15.93
CA ASP A 38 11.88 -10.68 15.88
C ASP A 38 13.39 -10.59 15.61
N GLY A 39 14.02 -9.43 15.85
CA GLY A 39 15.46 -9.22 15.65
C GLY A 39 15.75 -7.87 14.99
N ASP A 40 16.89 -7.79 14.27
CA ASP A 40 17.41 -6.57 13.66
C ASP A 40 17.74 -6.76 12.15
N GLU A 41 17.19 -7.79 11.52
CA GLU A 41 17.44 -8.13 10.12
C GLU A 41 16.42 -7.46 9.19
N LEU A 42 16.29 -6.14 9.27
CA LEU A 42 15.63 -5.30 8.29
C LEU A 42 16.67 -4.36 7.68
N PHE A 43 16.68 -4.26 6.36
CA PHE A 43 17.75 -3.57 5.60
C PHE A 43 17.13 -2.59 4.60
N ILE A 44 17.85 -1.48 4.35
CA ILE A 44 17.65 -0.57 3.23
C ILE A 44 18.92 -0.63 2.38
N ASP A 45 18.80 -1.02 1.12
CA ASP A 45 19.93 -1.25 0.17
C ASP A 45 21.08 -2.09 0.78
N GLY A 46 20.68 -3.15 1.54
CA GLY A 46 21.62 -4.06 2.20
C GLY A 46 22.26 -3.55 3.49
N GLN A 47 21.99 -2.32 3.89
CA GLN A 47 22.44 -1.75 5.17
C GLN A 47 21.38 -1.98 6.25
N LYS A 48 21.79 -2.39 7.45
CA LYS A 48 20.85 -2.56 8.58
C LYS A 48 20.12 -1.25 8.86
N ALA A 49 18.80 -1.30 8.77
CA ALA A 49 17.94 -0.16 9.03
C ALA A 49 17.55 -0.05 10.51
N LYS A 50 17.21 1.17 10.92
CA LYS A 50 16.71 1.50 12.26
C LYS A 50 15.28 2.03 12.17
N VAL A 51 14.57 1.98 13.30
CA VAL A 51 13.28 2.67 13.44
C VAL A 51 13.48 4.17 13.18
N GLU A 52 12.52 4.82 12.53
CA GLU A 52 12.53 6.20 12.03
C GLU A 52 13.45 6.44 10.81
N GLU A 53 14.19 5.43 10.34
CA GLU A 53 14.96 5.55 9.11
C GLU A 53 14.04 5.57 7.89
N LYS A 54 14.46 6.32 6.87
CA LYS A 54 13.66 6.57 5.67
C LYS A 54 14.31 5.94 4.47
N ALA A 55 13.50 5.22 3.70
CA ALA A 55 13.83 4.74 2.37
C ALA A 55 13.06 5.54 1.31
N GLN A 56 13.65 5.74 0.15
CA GLN A 56 13.05 6.41 -0.99
C GLN A 56 13.30 5.65 -2.30
N SER A 57 12.43 5.86 -3.28
CA SER A 57 12.65 5.27 -4.62
C SER A 57 14.01 5.71 -5.20
N PRO A 58 14.82 4.80 -5.75
CA PRO A 58 14.52 3.39 -6.06
C PRO A 58 15.04 2.36 -5.02
N GLU A 59 15.24 2.74 -3.77
CA GLU A 59 15.83 1.89 -2.73
C GLU A 59 15.02 0.61 -2.45
N VAL A 60 15.73 -0.39 -1.96
CA VAL A 60 15.20 -1.73 -1.67
C VAL A 60 15.12 -1.94 -0.16
N ILE A 61 13.94 -2.26 0.33
CA ILE A 61 13.73 -2.72 1.70
C ILE A 61 13.69 -4.24 1.71
N SER A 62 14.51 -4.88 2.54
CA SER A 62 14.51 -6.33 2.67
C SER A 62 14.51 -6.79 4.12
N THR A 63 13.99 -7.99 4.35
CA THR A 63 13.96 -8.63 5.66
C THR A 63 14.64 -9.99 5.60
N GLY A 64 15.41 -10.33 6.64
CA GLY A 64 15.89 -11.69 6.92
C GLY A 64 14.87 -12.44 7.79
N LEU A 65 15.27 -12.81 9.00
CA LEU A 65 14.41 -13.47 9.98
C LEU A 65 13.51 -12.48 10.74
N SER A 66 13.72 -11.17 10.57
CA SER A 66 12.90 -10.12 11.17
C SER A 66 11.68 -9.79 10.31
N ARG A 67 10.68 -9.18 10.95
CA ARG A 67 9.51 -8.54 10.33
C ARG A 67 9.60 -7.03 10.54
N GLY A 68 8.91 -6.26 9.71
CA GLY A 68 8.90 -4.81 9.89
C GLY A 68 7.57 -4.15 9.55
N GLN A 69 7.34 -2.97 10.12
CA GLN A 69 6.28 -2.07 9.71
C GLN A 69 6.87 -0.79 9.12
N ILE A 70 6.36 -0.39 7.98
CA ILE A 70 6.75 0.83 7.26
C ILE A 70 5.54 1.73 7.04
N ALA A 71 5.74 3.04 7.11
CA ALA A 71 4.73 4.03 6.72
C ALA A 71 5.12 4.65 5.38
N PHE A 72 4.25 4.53 4.39
CA PHE A 72 4.41 5.22 3.11
C PHE A 72 4.03 6.71 3.25
N SER A 73 4.66 7.57 2.46
CA SER A 73 4.39 9.02 2.47
C SER A 73 2.94 9.38 2.17
N GLY A 74 2.20 8.51 1.50
CA GLY A 74 0.75 8.64 1.23
C GLY A 74 -0.16 8.30 2.42
N GLY A 75 0.39 7.95 3.59
CA GLY A 75 -0.36 7.61 4.81
C GLY A 75 -0.76 6.14 4.92
N ALA A 76 -0.53 5.33 3.91
CA ALA A 76 -0.68 3.88 4.01
C ALA A 76 0.45 3.26 4.83
N VAL A 77 0.18 2.09 5.40
CA VAL A 77 1.14 1.33 6.20
C VAL A 77 1.31 -0.06 5.59
N GLY A 78 2.57 -0.51 5.51
CA GLY A 78 2.93 -1.86 5.08
C GLY A 78 3.56 -2.65 6.22
N ARG A 79 3.08 -3.89 6.47
CA ARG A 79 3.74 -4.86 7.34
C ARG A 79 4.42 -5.92 6.51
N ILE A 80 5.72 -6.00 6.61
CA ILE A 80 6.58 -6.86 5.80
C ILE A 80 6.91 -8.10 6.61
N ASN A 81 6.68 -9.28 6.03
CA ASN A 81 7.01 -10.56 6.64
C ASN A 81 8.52 -10.87 6.49
N ARG A 82 8.97 -11.94 7.11
CA ARG A 82 10.34 -12.49 6.97
C ARG A 82 10.66 -12.82 5.52
N GLN A 83 11.96 -12.77 5.15
CA GLN A 83 12.48 -13.16 3.83
C GLN A 83 11.79 -12.45 2.65
N SER A 84 11.42 -11.20 2.86
CA SER A 84 10.75 -10.36 1.84
C SER A 84 11.74 -9.40 1.20
N LEU A 85 11.49 -9.08 -0.08
CA LEU A 85 12.25 -8.13 -0.87
C LEU A 85 11.30 -7.18 -1.60
N LEU A 86 11.33 -5.92 -1.22
CA LEU A 86 10.45 -4.87 -1.68
C LEU A 86 11.26 -3.69 -2.20
N LYS A 87 11.05 -3.29 -3.46
CA LYS A 87 11.67 -2.10 -4.06
C LYS A 87 10.68 -0.96 -4.11
N LEU A 88 11.08 0.22 -3.65
CA LEU A 88 10.29 1.43 -3.79
C LEU A 88 10.36 1.95 -5.23
N GLY A 89 9.22 2.12 -5.88
CA GLY A 89 9.11 2.63 -7.23
C GLY A 89 8.63 4.08 -7.27
N SER A 90 8.34 4.60 -8.46
CA SER A 90 7.77 5.94 -8.64
C SER A 90 6.27 5.98 -8.38
N SER A 91 5.53 4.92 -8.71
CA SER A 91 4.06 4.86 -8.62
C SER A 91 3.53 3.70 -7.80
N CYS A 92 4.27 2.60 -7.65
CA CYS A 92 3.94 1.45 -6.83
C CYS A 92 5.20 0.93 -6.13
N PHE A 93 5.06 0.21 -5.02
CA PHE A 93 6.15 -0.64 -4.55
C PHE A 93 6.16 -1.93 -5.37
N LEU A 94 7.33 -2.47 -5.64
CA LEU A 94 7.51 -3.76 -6.30
C LEU A 94 7.87 -4.82 -5.26
N LEU A 95 6.98 -5.78 -5.04
CA LEU A 95 7.28 -6.95 -4.22
C LEU A 95 7.90 -8.02 -5.14
N ASN A 96 9.20 -8.28 -4.95
CA ASN A 96 9.92 -9.28 -5.73
C ASN A 96 9.73 -10.70 -5.17
N ARG A 97 9.69 -10.81 -3.83
CA ARG A 97 9.41 -12.06 -3.10
C ARG A 97 8.95 -11.76 -1.68
N GLY A 98 8.34 -12.76 -1.04
CA GLY A 98 7.90 -12.67 0.34
C GLY A 98 6.45 -12.24 0.47
N GLN A 99 6.11 -11.52 1.54
CA GLN A 99 4.73 -11.20 1.84
C GLN A 99 4.63 -9.84 2.54
N ILE A 100 3.62 -9.05 2.15
CA ILE A 100 3.29 -7.77 2.77
C ILE A 100 1.78 -7.65 2.98
N LEU A 101 1.39 -7.10 4.14
CA LEU A 101 0.05 -6.56 4.37
C LEU A 101 0.11 -5.07 4.12
N ILE A 102 -0.79 -4.56 3.33
CA ILE A 102 -1.01 -3.11 3.16
C ILE A 102 -2.33 -2.72 3.85
N SER A 103 -2.29 -1.63 4.58
CA SER A 103 -3.44 -0.97 5.17
C SER A 103 -3.48 0.48 4.71
N GLY A 104 -4.52 0.86 3.99
CA GLY A 104 -4.67 2.17 3.35
C GLY A 104 -4.41 2.13 1.84
N ARG A 105 -4.41 3.31 1.21
CA ARG A 105 -4.27 3.43 -0.24
C ARG A 105 -2.82 3.43 -0.67
N GLN A 106 -2.32 2.29 -1.13
CA GLN A 106 -0.97 2.12 -1.65
C GLN A 106 -0.95 1.10 -2.78
N ASP A 107 -0.63 1.53 -3.98
CA ASP A 107 -0.48 0.66 -5.15
C ASP A 107 0.74 -0.24 -4.98
N GLY A 108 0.57 -1.50 -5.40
CA GLY A 108 1.62 -2.52 -5.43
C GLY A 108 1.90 -2.98 -6.85
N CYS A 109 3.08 -3.55 -7.03
CA CYS A 109 3.49 -4.19 -8.28
C CYS A 109 4.17 -5.52 -7.97
N THR A 110 4.08 -6.44 -8.91
CA THR A 110 4.93 -7.64 -9.00
C THR A 110 5.68 -7.62 -10.32
N ALA A 111 6.51 -8.60 -10.59
CA ALA A 111 7.22 -8.69 -11.87
C ALA A 111 6.25 -8.73 -13.07
N SER A 112 5.07 -9.34 -12.90
CA SER A 112 4.10 -9.55 -13.98
C SER A 112 2.83 -8.70 -13.89
N SER A 113 2.54 -8.05 -12.75
CA SER A 113 1.25 -7.42 -12.53
C SER A 113 1.35 -6.10 -11.78
N ARG A 114 0.40 -5.20 -12.04
CA ARG A 114 0.16 -3.97 -11.31
C ARG A 114 -1.15 -4.08 -10.52
N LEU A 115 -1.13 -3.62 -9.27
CA LEU A 115 -2.25 -3.60 -8.35
C LEU A 115 -2.62 -2.13 -8.08
N SER A 116 -3.78 -1.70 -8.55
CA SER A 116 -4.35 -0.37 -8.31
C SER A 116 -5.37 -0.45 -7.18
N VAL A 117 -5.15 0.31 -6.10
CA VAL A 117 -5.81 0.10 -4.82
C VAL A 117 -6.81 1.22 -4.51
N ARG A 118 -8.01 0.83 -4.09
CA ARG A 118 -9.07 1.75 -3.68
C ARG A 118 -9.39 1.58 -2.20
N GLY A 119 -8.53 2.19 -1.33
CA GLY A 119 -8.73 2.25 0.12
C GLY A 119 -8.95 0.89 0.77
N THR A 120 -7.91 0.08 0.96
CA THR A 120 -8.06 -1.34 1.29
C THR A 120 -7.13 -1.83 2.38
N ASN A 121 -7.51 -2.99 2.90
CA ASN A 121 -6.61 -3.89 3.63
C ASN A 121 -6.40 -5.16 2.79
N TYR A 122 -5.19 -5.38 2.28
CA TYR A 122 -4.88 -6.55 1.46
C TYR A 122 -3.54 -7.16 1.82
N VAL A 123 -3.41 -8.46 1.57
CA VAL A 123 -2.15 -9.21 1.70
C VAL A 123 -1.69 -9.62 0.31
N LEU A 124 -0.47 -9.23 -0.03
CA LEU A 124 0.21 -9.63 -1.26
C LEU A 124 1.36 -10.57 -0.90
N LYS A 125 1.43 -11.71 -1.58
CA LYS A 125 2.53 -12.67 -1.48
C LYS A 125 3.07 -12.96 -2.87
N VAL A 126 4.40 -12.95 -2.99
CA VAL A 126 5.13 -13.43 -4.17
C VAL A 126 6.04 -14.56 -3.71
N SER A 127 5.88 -15.72 -4.29
CA SER A 127 6.68 -16.91 -4.00
C SER A 127 8.02 -16.86 -4.74
N ASP A 128 8.96 -17.73 -4.39
CA ASP A 128 10.30 -17.76 -5.03
C ASP A 128 10.24 -18.14 -6.51
N ASP A 129 9.21 -18.85 -6.94
CA ASP A 129 8.92 -19.16 -8.34
C ASP A 129 8.28 -17.98 -9.12
N GLY A 130 8.01 -16.86 -8.45
CA GLY A 130 7.35 -15.68 -9.02
C GLY A 130 5.81 -15.74 -9.02
N SER A 131 5.19 -16.84 -8.58
CA SER A 131 3.72 -16.93 -8.47
C SER A 131 3.20 -15.91 -7.43
N THR A 132 2.06 -15.29 -7.74
CA THR A 132 1.47 -14.23 -6.93
C THR A 132 0.17 -14.70 -6.29
N ASP A 133 -0.04 -14.32 -5.04
CA ASP A 133 -1.23 -14.58 -4.25
C ASP A 133 -1.68 -13.27 -3.60
N LEU A 134 -2.85 -12.77 -3.97
CA LEU A 134 -3.46 -11.55 -3.45
C LEU A 134 -4.73 -11.91 -2.69
N ALA A 135 -4.81 -11.56 -1.41
CA ALA A 135 -6.02 -11.67 -0.60
C ALA A 135 -6.51 -10.28 -0.19
N VAL A 136 -7.70 -9.89 -0.63
CA VAL A 136 -8.32 -8.61 -0.28
C VAL A 136 -9.21 -8.84 0.94
N LEU A 137 -8.82 -8.24 2.08
CA LEU A 137 -9.52 -8.43 3.36
C LEU A 137 -10.66 -7.42 3.52
N GLU A 138 -10.54 -6.24 2.92
CA GLU A 138 -11.54 -5.16 2.94
C GLU A 138 -11.23 -4.19 1.79
N GLY A 139 -12.25 -3.59 1.14
CA GLY A 139 -12.12 -2.72 -0.03
C GLY A 139 -11.98 -3.50 -1.34
N SER A 140 -11.28 -2.96 -2.33
CA SER A 140 -11.06 -3.61 -3.63
C SER A 140 -9.71 -3.29 -4.25
N VAL A 141 -9.19 -4.21 -5.06
CA VAL A 141 -7.93 -4.07 -5.79
C VAL A 141 -8.17 -4.45 -7.25
N GLU A 142 -7.85 -3.55 -8.16
CA GLU A 142 -7.82 -3.83 -9.59
C GLU A 142 -6.42 -4.33 -9.98
N VAL A 143 -6.35 -5.50 -10.58
CA VAL A 143 -5.11 -6.18 -11.00
C VAL A 143 -5.06 -6.21 -12.51
N SER A 144 -4.04 -5.59 -13.08
CA SER A 144 -3.72 -5.63 -14.52
C SER A 144 -2.37 -6.31 -14.74
N ASP A 145 -2.22 -6.99 -15.87
CA ASP A 145 -0.91 -7.51 -16.26
C ASP A 145 -0.02 -6.37 -16.81
N ASN A 146 1.30 -6.55 -16.73
CA ASN A 146 2.25 -5.54 -17.21
C ASN A 146 2.38 -5.50 -18.75
N SER A 147 1.94 -6.54 -19.46
CA SER A 147 1.93 -6.60 -20.93
C SER A 147 0.74 -5.87 -21.54
N GLY A 148 -0.35 -5.74 -20.80
CA GLY A 148 -1.62 -5.19 -21.29
C GLY A 148 -2.39 -6.15 -22.21
N GLU A 149 -2.01 -7.44 -22.22
CA GLU A 149 -2.63 -8.47 -23.07
C GLU A 149 -3.87 -9.09 -22.42
N GLN A 150 -3.99 -9.00 -21.10
CA GLN A 150 -5.12 -9.55 -20.35
C GLN A 150 -6.03 -8.43 -19.83
N GLU A 151 -7.32 -8.73 -19.77
CA GLU A 151 -8.30 -7.85 -19.15
C GLU A 151 -8.01 -7.71 -17.64
N ALA A 152 -8.16 -6.50 -17.13
CA ALA A 152 -7.96 -6.24 -15.71
C ALA A 152 -9.01 -6.96 -14.85
N VAL A 153 -8.58 -7.53 -13.73
CA VAL A 153 -9.43 -8.26 -12.79
C VAL A 153 -9.63 -7.44 -11.53
N THR A 154 -10.87 -7.14 -11.16
CA THR A 154 -11.18 -6.55 -9.85
C THR A 154 -11.33 -7.66 -8.82
N VAL A 155 -10.54 -7.56 -7.75
CA VAL A 155 -10.59 -8.45 -6.59
C VAL A 155 -11.27 -7.70 -5.45
N GLU A 156 -12.46 -8.15 -5.08
CA GLU A 156 -13.28 -7.53 -4.04
C GLU A 156 -12.93 -8.05 -2.63
N ALA A 157 -13.42 -7.36 -1.61
CA ALA A 157 -13.30 -7.79 -0.23
C ALA A 157 -13.79 -9.24 -0.05
N GLY A 158 -12.99 -10.07 0.60
CA GLY A 158 -13.28 -11.49 0.78
C GLY A 158 -12.84 -12.38 -0.37
N GLN A 159 -12.17 -11.84 -1.38
CA GLN A 159 -11.66 -12.62 -2.49
C GLN A 159 -10.13 -12.80 -2.43
N ARG A 160 -9.70 -13.86 -3.07
CA ARG A 160 -8.29 -14.24 -3.23
C ARG A 160 -8.00 -14.54 -4.70
N LEU A 161 -7.09 -13.79 -5.29
CA LEU A 161 -6.61 -14.00 -6.65
C LEU A 161 -5.26 -14.70 -6.63
N ARG A 162 -5.10 -15.72 -7.47
CA ARG A 162 -3.83 -16.39 -7.71
C ARG A 162 -3.40 -16.19 -9.15
N LEU A 163 -2.13 -15.81 -9.32
CA LEU A 163 -1.51 -15.62 -10.63
C LEU A 163 -0.30 -16.53 -10.77
N SER A 164 -0.07 -17.03 -11.99
CA SER A 164 1.16 -17.70 -12.35
C SER A 164 2.35 -16.71 -12.34
N PRO A 165 3.61 -17.18 -12.43
CA PRO A 165 4.77 -16.31 -12.58
C PRO A 165 4.68 -15.35 -13.79
N ALA A 166 3.99 -15.76 -14.84
CA ALA A 166 3.72 -14.93 -16.03
C ALA A 166 2.55 -13.97 -15.88
N GLY A 167 1.90 -13.90 -14.70
CA GLY A 167 0.75 -13.02 -14.46
C GLY A 167 -0.60 -13.57 -14.93
N VAL A 168 -0.66 -14.81 -15.42
CA VAL A 168 -1.92 -15.44 -15.86
C VAL A 168 -2.77 -15.81 -14.65
N VAL A 169 -4.06 -15.48 -14.69
CA VAL A 169 -5.03 -15.82 -13.64
C VAL A 169 -5.20 -17.33 -13.53
N ILE A 170 -4.78 -17.92 -12.39
CA ILE A 170 -4.99 -19.34 -12.06
C ILE A 170 -6.34 -19.54 -11.40
N GLY A 171 -6.78 -18.58 -10.59
CA GLY A 171 -8.08 -18.66 -9.92
C GLY A 171 -8.42 -17.43 -9.10
N LEU A 172 -9.72 -17.15 -9.04
CA LEU A 172 -10.34 -16.17 -8.16
C LEU A 172 -11.28 -16.92 -7.21
N LEU A 173 -10.98 -16.91 -5.91
CA LEU A 173 -11.63 -17.73 -4.89
C LEU A 173 -12.22 -16.83 -3.79
N GLN A 174 -13.26 -17.31 -3.11
CA GLN A 174 -13.75 -16.67 -1.88
C GLN A 174 -12.91 -17.10 -0.68
N LEU A 175 -12.58 -16.15 0.20
CA LEU A 175 -11.94 -16.43 1.49
C LEU A 175 -12.96 -17.02 2.45
N ALA A 176 -12.72 -18.24 2.94
CA ALA A 176 -13.51 -18.82 4.00
C ALA A 176 -13.13 -18.20 5.37
N THR A 177 -13.99 -18.36 6.39
CA THR A 177 -13.71 -17.89 7.77
C THR A 177 -12.35 -18.39 8.28
N GLY A 178 -11.97 -19.64 7.96
CA GLY A 178 -10.68 -20.22 8.32
C GLY A 178 -9.49 -19.57 7.61
N ASP A 179 -9.67 -19.01 6.40
CA ASP A 179 -8.62 -18.26 5.69
C ASP A 179 -8.37 -16.91 6.36
N TYR A 180 -9.43 -16.20 6.71
CA TYR A 180 -9.34 -14.97 7.50
C TYR A 180 -8.66 -15.22 8.85
N GLN A 181 -9.05 -16.29 9.57
CA GLN A 181 -8.46 -16.61 10.86
C GLN A 181 -6.95 -16.83 10.73
N ARG A 182 -6.50 -17.62 9.73
CA ARG A 182 -5.07 -17.86 9.49
C ARG A 182 -4.31 -16.58 9.16
N ILE A 183 -4.91 -15.64 8.42
CA ILE A 183 -4.30 -14.37 8.10
C ILE A 183 -4.17 -13.50 9.36
N LEU A 184 -5.25 -13.38 10.14
CA LEU A 184 -5.30 -12.54 11.35
C LEU A 184 -4.42 -13.06 12.49
N ASP A 185 -4.31 -14.38 12.63
CA ASP A 185 -3.42 -15.03 13.60
C ASP A 185 -1.98 -15.15 13.07
N GLY A 186 -1.75 -14.68 11.86
CA GLY A 186 -0.47 -14.79 11.18
C GLY A 186 0.51 -13.67 11.52
N PRO A 187 1.75 -13.80 11.01
CA PRO A 187 2.88 -12.94 11.35
C PRO A 187 2.69 -11.47 10.93
N LEU A 188 1.76 -11.16 10.03
CA LEU A 188 1.48 -9.77 9.61
C LEU A 188 0.53 -9.02 10.56
N PHE A 189 -0.11 -9.73 11.50
CA PHE A 189 -1.01 -9.11 12.46
C PHE A 189 -0.50 -9.19 13.90
N ILE A 190 0.15 -10.28 14.28
CA ILE A 190 0.56 -10.54 15.65
C ILE A 190 1.92 -9.93 15.99
N GLY A 191 2.03 -9.34 17.19
CA GLY A 191 3.29 -8.81 17.75
C GLY A 191 3.55 -7.33 17.50
N TYR A 192 2.84 -6.69 16.58
CA TYR A 192 2.99 -5.25 16.30
C TYR A 192 2.32 -4.39 17.37
N THR A 193 2.96 -3.26 17.71
CA THR A 193 2.43 -2.23 18.60
C THR A 193 1.95 -1.00 17.82
N ALA A 194 2.60 -0.70 16.71
CA ALA A 194 2.21 0.40 15.83
C ALA A 194 0.87 0.11 15.13
N PRO A 195 -0.07 1.08 15.08
CA PRO A 195 -1.41 0.87 14.55
C PRO A 195 -1.42 0.75 13.02
N LEU A 196 -2.47 0.08 12.50
CA LEU A 196 -2.83 0.10 11.07
C LEU A 196 -3.92 1.16 10.84
N PRO A 197 -3.79 2.05 9.83
CA PRO A 197 -4.77 3.12 9.57
C PRO A 197 -6.15 2.58 9.20
N GLY A 198 -6.25 1.52 8.40
CA GLY A 198 -7.52 0.89 7.97
C GLY A 198 -8.07 -0.17 8.92
N LEU A 199 -7.53 -0.32 10.14
CA LEU A 199 -7.93 -1.39 11.07
C LEU A 199 -9.39 -1.29 11.51
N ALA A 200 -9.92 -0.08 11.66
CA ALA A 200 -11.31 0.13 12.08
C ALA A 200 -12.29 -0.34 10.98
N ASP A 201 -12.00 -0.03 9.73
CA ASP A 201 -12.82 -0.42 8.59
C ASP A 201 -12.75 -1.93 8.35
N LEU A 202 -11.54 -2.51 8.44
CA LEU A 202 -11.35 -3.96 8.40
C LEU A 202 -12.18 -4.66 9.50
N ARG A 203 -12.12 -4.20 10.75
CA ARG A 203 -12.91 -4.79 11.83
C ARG A 203 -14.41 -4.70 11.59
N ARG A 204 -14.87 -3.56 11.10
CA ARG A 204 -16.28 -3.36 10.75
C ARG A 204 -16.72 -4.34 9.67
N TYR A 205 -15.93 -4.45 8.59
CA TYR A 205 -16.21 -5.39 7.51
C TYR A 205 -16.27 -6.84 8.01
N LEU A 206 -15.27 -7.27 8.78
CA LEU A 206 -15.18 -8.64 9.30
C LEU A 206 -16.35 -8.98 10.23
N ASN A 207 -16.74 -8.08 11.14
CA ASN A 207 -17.87 -8.29 12.04
C ASN A 207 -19.20 -8.44 11.29
N LEU A 208 -19.37 -7.76 10.16
CA LEU A 208 -20.62 -7.79 9.39
C LEU A 208 -20.67 -8.97 8.40
N ASN A 209 -19.53 -9.37 7.85
CA ASN A 209 -19.51 -10.28 6.70
C ASN A 209 -18.88 -11.65 6.98
N VAL A 210 -18.16 -11.83 8.09
CA VAL A 210 -17.44 -13.08 8.40
C VAL A 210 -17.88 -13.62 9.77
N PRO A 211 -19.03 -14.30 9.84
CA PRO A 211 -19.55 -14.80 11.12
C PRO A 211 -18.61 -15.85 11.73
N GLY A 212 -18.50 -15.83 13.05
CA GLY A 212 -17.70 -16.78 13.83
C GLY A 212 -16.18 -16.51 13.83
N LEU A 213 -15.72 -15.43 13.18
CA LEU A 213 -14.33 -15.03 13.17
C LEU A 213 -13.92 -14.46 14.54
N ARG A 214 -12.78 -14.93 15.06
CA ARG A 214 -12.14 -14.33 16.24
C ARG A 214 -11.15 -13.26 15.77
N ILE A 215 -11.49 -12.00 16.01
CA ILE A 215 -10.58 -10.89 15.68
C ILE A 215 -9.63 -10.72 16.86
N PRO A 216 -8.31 -10.96 16.69
CA PRO A 216 -7.35 -10.78 17.78
C PRO A 216 -7.33 -9.32 18.27
N SER A 217 -6.89 -9.12 19.52
CA SER A 217 -6.69 -7.79 20.10
C SER A 217 -5.54 -7.11 19.37
N LEU A 218 -5.86 -6.48 18.25
CA LEU A 218 -4.88 -5.73 17.46
C LEU A 218 -4.65 -4.37 18.12
N PRO A 219 -3.41 -3.87 18.23
CA PRO A 219 -3.14 -2.57 18.77
C PRO A 219 -3.83 -1.51 17.91
N GLY A 220 -4.76 -0.82 18.50
CA GLY A 220 -5.46 0.32 17.93
C GLY A 220 -5.57 1.37 19.02
N ARG A 221 -5.54 2.63 18.63
CA ARG A 221 -5.79 3.75 19.55
C ARG A 221 -7.15 3.51 20.22
N GLN A 222 -7.14 3.02 21.45
CA GLN A 222 -8.35 3.06 22.28
C GLN A 222 -8.67 4.54 22.48
N ILE A 223 -9.64 5.04 21.73
CA ILE A 223 -10.29 6.29 22.10
C ILE A 223 -10.99 5.95 23.42
N ARG A 224 -10.36 6.29 24.53
CA ARG A 224 -11.08 6.36 25.81
C ARG A 224 -12.12 7.44 25.65
N ILE A 225 -13.32 7.03 25.32
CA ILE A 225 -14.51 7.86 25.52
C ILE A 225 -14.67 7.85 27.05
N THR A 226 -14.09 8.83 27.73
CA THR A 226 -14.51 9.15 29.09
C THR A 226 -15.90 9.73 28.94
N PRO A 227 -16.97 9.05 29.45
CA PRO A 227 -18.27 9.69 29.49
C PRO A 227 -18.12 10.94 30.36
N ASN A 228 -18.33 12.10 29.77
CA ASN A 228 -18.47 13.34 30.53
C ASN A 228 -19.81 13.26 31.24
N LEU A 229 -19.84 12.56 32.39
CA LEU A 229 -21.01 12.61 33.27
C LEU A 229 -21.12 14.05 33.78
N PRO A 230 -22.25 14.72 33.56
CA PRO A 230 -22.50 16.00 34.17
C PRO A 230 -22.39 15.81 35.70
N SER A 231 -21.58 16.65 36.33
CA SER A 231 -21.46 16.68 37.79
C SER A 231 -22.83 16.98 38.38
N VAL A 232 -23.40 16.03 39.14
CA VAL A 232 -24.61 16.24 39.92
C VAL A 232 -24.24 17.27 41.00
N PRO A 233 -24.96 18.43 41.08
CA PRO A 233 -24.70 19.40 42.13
C PRO A 233 -25.03 18.80 43.48
N SER A 234 -24.13 18.96 44.42
CA SER A 234 -24.31 18.49 45.79
C SER A 234 -25.54 19.15 46.45
N PRO A 235 -26.34 18.41 47.23
CA PRO A 235 -27.49 18.97 47.90
C PRO A 235 -27.05 20.05 48.91
N VAL A 236 -27.60 21.25 48.75
CA VAL A 236 -27.42 22.37 49.71
C VAL A 236 -28.10 21.96 51.01
N ARG A 237 -27.33 21.86 52.11
CA ARG A 237 -27.86 21.71 53.44
C ARG A 237 -28.33 23.09 53.90
N PHE A 238 -29.63 23.23 54.13
CA PHE A 238 -30.22 24.34 54.88
C PHE A 238 -30.13 24.01 56.37
N PHE A 239 -29.54 24.89 57.10
CA PHE A 239 -29.66 24.96 58.57
C PHE A 239 -30.71 26.00 58.93
#